data_4125c6cab948d03b1175af8daf268fdb
#
_entry.id   4125c6cab948d03b1175af8daf268fdb
#
_cell.length_a   1.000
_cell.length_b   1.000
_cell.length_c   1.000
_cell.angle_alpha   90.00
_cell.angle_beta   90.00
_cell.angle_gamma   90.00
#
_symmetry.space_group_name_H-M   'P 1'
#
loop_
_entity.id
_entity.type
_entity.pdbx_description
1 polymer ?
#
loop_
_entity_poly.entity_id
_entity_poly.type
_entity_poly.pdbx_seq_one_letter_code
_entity_poly.pdbx_strand_id
1 'polypeptide(L)'
;MMRLYSYWRSTTSYRVRIALQLKGISHKIDPINLVKGEHQNETYSEINPSQAVPSLKLENGNIITQSMAILNYLDKTHPVPLLLPKDILLSAKVEAASMLIASDIHPINNLKVGNHLKYMGHNQDEITIWMNYWMSQGLKAFNELVSKDGPFCFGSAITLADVCLVPQLYNAHRWGTDLTGLENLLKIEKNCLDLKAFQKASPEAQLDKN
;
A
#
# COMPACT_ATOMS: atom_id res chain seq x y z
N MET A 1 -17.97 -10.94 10.63
CA MET A 1 -17.13 -10.79 9.41
C MET A 1 -16.50 -9.42 9.43
N MET A 2 -15.18 -9.34 9.20
CA MET A 2 -14.43 -8.07 9.10
C MET A 2 -14.94 -7.20 7.95
N ARG A 3 -14.83 -5.88 8.10
CA ARG A 3 -15.19 -4.90 7.06
C ARG A 3 -14.01 -3.97 6.80
N LEU A 4 -13.61 -3.83 5.53
CA LEU A 4 -12.55 -2.95 5.10
C LEU A 4 -13.15 -1.72 4.42
N TYR A 5 -13.01 -0.56 5.05
CA TYR A 5 -13.28 0.73 4.41
C TYR A 5 -12.11 1.05 3.47
N SER A 6 -12.40 1.19 2.19
CA SER A 6 -11.39 1.17 1.13
C SER A 6 -11.79 2.10 0.00
N TYR A 7 -10.81 2.56 -0.76
CA TYR A 7 -11.00 3.16 -2.07
C TYR A 7 -10.21 2.33 -3.10
N TRP A 8 -10.84 1.98 -4.23
CA TRP A 8 -10.25 1.08 -5.22
C TRP A 8 -8.81 1.43 -5.60
N ARG A 9 -8.52 2.71 -5.88
CA ARG A 9 -7.20 3.19 -6.32
C ARG A 9 -6.25 3.57 -5.18
N SER A 10 -6.67 3.47 -3.93
CA SER A 10 -5.80 3.77 -2.79
C SER A 10 -4.71 2.71 -2.64
N THR A 11 -3.46 3.13 -2.70
CA THR A 11 -2.30 2.24 -2.54
C THR A 11 -2.20 1.68 -1.12
N THR A 12 -2.58 2.46 -0.10
CA THR A 12 -2.65 2.00 1.29
C THR A 12 -3.75 0.97 1.51
N SER A 13 -4.91 1.13 0.86
CA SER A 13 -5.96 0.11 0.86
C SER A 13 -5.53 -1.14 0.09
N TYR A 14 -4.81 -0.98 -1.00
CA TYR A 14 -4.30 -2.09 -1.80
C TYR A 14 -3.37 -2.99 -0.98
N ARG A 15 -2.47 -2.43 -0.15
CA ARG A 15 -1.65 -3.21 0.81
C ARG A 15 -2.51 -4.13 1.68
N VAL A 16 -3.57 -3.60 2.27
CA VAL A 16 -4.46 -4.37 3.17
C VAL A 16 -5.24 -5.42 2.39
N ARG A 17 -5.75 -5.09 1.20
CA ARG A 17 -6.42 -6.08 0.33
C ARG A 17 -5.51 -7.24 -0.02
N ILE A 18 -4.22 -6.98 -0.37
CA ILE A 18 -3.23 -8.03 -0.63
C ILE A 18 -3.08 -8.95 0.59
N ALA A 19 -2.88 -8.39 1.77
CA ALA A 19 -2.70 -9.18 2.99
C ALA A 19 -3.93 -10.03 3.31
N LEU A 20 -5.14 -9.47 3.20
CA LEU A 20 -6.39 -10.21 3.40
C LEU A 20 -6.53 -11.39 2.43
N GLN A 21 -6.16 -11.19 1.15
CA GLN A 21 -6.18 -12.25 0.14
C GLN A 21 -5.09 -13.30 0.37
N LEU A 22 -3.86 -12.92 0.72
CA LEU A 22 -2.76 -13.83 1.02
C LEU A 22 -3.10 -14.75 2.20
N LYS A 23 -3.75 -14.18 3.23
CA LYS A 23 -4.14 -14.91 4.45
C LYS A 23 -5.49 -15.63 4.34
N GLY A 24 -6.18 -15.54 3.20
CA GLY A 24 -7.50 -16.17 2.99
C GLY A 24 -8.59 -15.65 3.92
N ILE A 25 -8.47 -14.40 4.41
CA ILE A 25 -9.40 -13.81 5.37
C ILE A 25 -10.65 -13.30 4.64
N SER A 26 -11.81 -13.87 4.99
CA SER A 26 -13.09 -13.42 4.49
C SER A 26 -13.44 -12.04 5.05
N HIS A 27 -13.78 -11.11 4.18
CA HIS A 27 -14.10 -9.73 4.55
C HIS A 27 -15.08 -9.10 3.56
N LYS A 28 -15.73 -8.02 4.01
CA LYS A 28 -16.55 -7.15 3.16
C LYS A 28 -15.78 -5.87 2.88
N ILE A 29 -15.85 -5.35 1.65
CA ILE A 29 -15.35 -4.02 1.30
C ILE A 29 -16.50 -3.03 1.37
N ASP A 30 -16.30 -1.96 2.12
CA ASP A 30 -17.17 -0.79 2.15
C ASP A 30 -16.43 0.36 1.43
N PRO A 31 -16.84 0.74 0.23
CA PRO A 31 -16.15 1.76 -0.55
C PRO A 31 -16.31 3.15 0.07
N ILE A 32 -15.21 3.92 0.06
CA ILE A 32 -15.16 5.34 0.48
C ILE A 32 -14.54 6.12 -0.67
N ASN A 33 -15.34 6.86 -1.42
CA ASN A 33 -14.86 7.58 -2.60
C ASN A 33 -14.07 8.84 -2.22
N LEU A 34 -12.74 8.77 -2.37
CA LEU A 34 -11.84 9.88 -2.04
C LEU A 34 -12.00 11.08 -2.99
N VAL A 35 -12.36 10.83 -4.25
CA VAL A 35 -12.55 11.90 -5.24
C VAL A 35 -13.82 12.70 -4.96
N LYS A 36 -14.87 12.02 -4.47
CA LYS A 36 -16.12 12.65 -4.04
C LYS A 36 -16.06 13.26 -2.63
N GLY A 37 -14.93 13.10 -1.93
CA GLY A 37 -14.75 13.62 -0.58
C GLY A 37 -15.48 12.83 0.51
N GLU A 38 -15.97 11.62 0.24
CA GLU A 38 -16.72 10.81 1.21
C GLU A 38 -15.95 10.53 2.51
N HIS A 39 -14.61 10.52 2.45
CA HIS A 39 -13.73 10.37 3.60
C HIS A 39 -13.78 11.56 4.58
N GLN A 40 -14.31 12.70 4.16
CA GLN A 40 -14.46 13.92 4.98
C GLN A 40 -15.86 14.04 5.61
N ASN A 41 -16.80 13.15 5.24
CA ASN A 41 -18.13 13.14 5.82
C ASN A 41 -18.07 12.76 7.31
N GLU A 42 -18.98 13.33 8.11
CA GLU A 42 -19.07 13.08 9.56
C GLU A 42 -19.09 11.61 9.89
N THR A 43 -19.96 10.83 9.21
CA THR A 43 -20.09 9.38 9.40
C THR A 43 -18.77 8.61 9.27
N TYR A 44 -17.91 8.99 8.28
CA TYR A 44 -16.61 8.31 8.14
C TYR A 44 -15.56 8.92 9.08
N SER A 45 -15.65 10.22 9.39
CA SER A 45 -14.74 10.88 10.34
C SER A 45 -14.85 10.29 11.75
N GLU A 46 -16.04 9.82 12.17
CA GLU A 46 -16.24 9.07 13.41
C GLU A 46 -15.53 7.70 13.38
N ILE A 47 -15.44 7.04 12.21
CA ILE A 47 -14.72 5.78 12.02
C ILE A 47 -13.21 6.02 12.01
N ASN A 48 -12.78 7.07 11.32
CA ASN A 48 -11.36 7.43 11.19
C ASN A 48 -11.17 8.94 11.25
N PRO A 49 -10.79 9.48 12.40
CA PRO A 49 -10.55 10.93 12.55
C PRO A 49 -9.46 11.49 11.64
N SER A 50 -8.56 10.65 11.11
CA SER A 50 -7.55 11.10 10.13
C SER A 50 -8.11 11.29 8.71
N GLN A 51 -9.41 10.96 8.51
CA GLN A 51 -10.11 11.09 7.22
C GLN A 51 -9.34 10.43 6.06
N ALA A 52 -8.85 9.23 6.29
CA ALA A 52 -8.06 8.48 5.32
C ALA A 52 -8.51 7.02 5.25
N VAL A 53 -8.22 6.36 4.16
CA VAL A 53 -8.39 4.90 3.99
C VAL A 53 -7.02 4.24 3.95
N PRO A 54 -6.89 2.96 4.40
CA PRO A 54 -7.95 2.07 4.88
C PRO A 54 -8.27 2.23 6.36
N SER A 55 -9.47 1.76 6.73
CA SER A 55 -9.83 1.41 8.11
C SER A 55 -10.38 -0.01 8.12
N LEU A 56 -10.02 -0.82 9.12
CA LEU A 56 -10.51 -2.18 9.28
C LEU A 56 -11.39 -2.29 10.51
N LYS A 57 -12.67 -2.57 10.33
CA LYS A 57 -13.61 -2.90 11.41
C LYS A 57 -13.58 -4.41 11.65
N LEU A 58 -13.24 -4.80 12.86
CA LEU A 58 -13.19 -6.18 13.31
C LEU A 58 -14.59 -6.72 13.62
N GLU A 59 -14.71 -8.02 13.80
CA GLU A 59 -16.00 -8.69 14.12
C GLU A 59 -16.58 -8.23 15.48
N ASN A 60 -15.71 -7.90 16.44
CA ASN A 60 -16.10 -7.37 17.74
C ASN A 60 -16.44 -5.87 17.76
N GLY A 61 -16.44 -5.23 16.59
CA GLY A 61 -16.76 -3.81 16.43
C GLY A 61 -15.57 -2.85 16.54
N ASN A 62 -14.41 -3.30 17.04
CA ASN A 62 -13.21 -2.45 17.13
C ASN A 62 -12.73 -2.03 15.72
N ILE A 63 -12.16 -0.84 15.64
CA ILE A 63 -11.64 -0.27 14.39
C ILE A 63 -10.14 -0.07 14.51
N ILE A 64 -9.41 -0.50 13.48
CA ILE A 64 -7.98 -0.26 13.33
C ILE A 64 -7.79 0.61 12.10
N THR A 65 -7.09 1.72 12.27
CA THR A 65 -6.69 2.63 11.20
C THR A 65 -5.21 2.46 10.88
N GLN A 66 -4.72 3.09 9.79
CA GLN A 66 -3.35 2.96 9.28
C GLN A 66 -3.02 1.57 8.71
N SER A 67 -2.64 1.54 7.42
CA SER A 67 -2.38 0.28 6.72
C SER A 67 -1.33 -0.58 7.42
N MET A 68 -0.25 0.01 7.93
CA MET A 68 0.82 -0.73 8.61
C MET A 68 0.36 -1.34 9.93
N ALA A 69 -0.46 -0.63 10.70
CA ALA A 69 -1.05 -1.17 11.94
C ALA A 69 -2.02 -2.33 11.63
N ILE A 70 -2.83 -2.19 10.59
CA ILE A 70 -3.74 -3.25 10.12
C ILE A 70 -2.94 -4.48 9.69
N LEU A 71 -1.88 -4.29 8.89
CA LEU A 71 -1.02 -5.38 8.43
C LEU A 71 -0.35 -6.13 9.59
N ASN A 72 0.17 -5.39 10.57
CA ASN A 72 0.77 -5.97 11.78
C ASN A 72 -0.27 -6.76 12.61
N TYR A 73 -1.49 -6.21 12.77
CA TYR A 73 -2.58 -6.91 13.44
C TYR A 73 -2.93 -8.22 12.72
N LEU A 74 -3.10 -8.17 11.40
CA LEU A 74 -3.42 -9.35 10.59
C LEU A 74 -2.30 -10.39 10.65
N ASP A 75 -1.04 -9.97 10.64
CA ASP A 75 0.09 -10.89 10.68
C ASP A 75 0.20 -11.62 12.03
N LYS A 76 -0.08 -10.91 13.14
CA LYS A 76 -0.09 -11.50 14.49
C LYS A 76 -1.29 -12.41 14.76
N THR A 77 -2.46 -12.07 14.22
CA THR A 77 -3.69 -12.84 14.48
C THR A 77 -3.91 -13.97 13.48
N HIS A 78 -3.33 -13.86 12.29
CA HIS A 78 -3.41 -14.85 11.21
C HIS A 78 -1.98 -15.12 10.67
N PRO A 79 -1.15 -15.87 11.39
CA PRO A 79 0.28 -15.97 11.13
C PRO A 79 0.65 -16.83 9.89
N VAL A 80 -0.34 -17.31 9.12
CA VAL A 80 -0.06 -18.14 7.93
C VAL A 80 -0.68 -17.49 6.68
N PRO A 81 0.15 -17.13 5.70
CA PRO A 81 1.62 -17.01 5.74
C PRO A 81 2.06 -15.82 6.61
N LEU A 82 3.25 -15.91 7.23
CA LEU A 82 3.87 -14.77 7.90
C LEU A 82 4.34 -13.74 6.86
N LEU A 83 4.04 -12.46 7.08
CA LEU A 83 4.58 -11.35 6.31
C LEU A 83 5.87 -10.79 6.91
N LEU A 84 6.05 -10.96 8.22
CA LEU A 84 7.30 -10.69 8.92
C LEU A 84 7.97 -12.02 9.30
N PRO A 85 9.20 -12.29 8.82
CA PRO A 85 9.91 -13.53 9.14
C PRO A 85 10.13 -13.72 10.65
N LYS A 86 10.32 -14.98 11.08
CA LYS A 86 10.62 -15.29 12.50
C LYS A 86 12.02 -14.85 12.92
N ASP A 87 12.98 -14.86 12.00
CA ASP A 87 14.32 -14.33 12.26
C ASP A 87 14.23 -12.83 12.56
N ILE A 88 14.73 -12.43 13.72
CA ILE A 88 14.54 -11.06 14.23
C ILE A 88 15.25 -10.03 13.35
N LEU A 89 16.46 -10.34 12.89
CA LEU A 89 17.21 -9.40 12.05
C LEU A 89 16.59 -9.27 10.66
N LEU A 90 16.18 -10.38 10.06
CA LEU A 90 15.50 -10.38 8.77
C LEU A 90 14.15 -9.66 8.89
N SER A 91 13.39 -9.90 9.96
CA SER A 91 12.13 -9.20 10.24
C SER A 91 12.33 -7.69 10.31
N ALA A 92 13.37 -7.23 11.03
CA ALA A 92 13.69 -5.82 11.12
C ALA A 92 14.08 -5.20 9.75
N LYS A 93 14.80 -5.94 8.90
CA LYS A 93 15.12 -5.50 7.53
C LYS A 93 13.88 -5.40 6.64
N VAL A 94 13.00 -6.38 6.71
CA VAL A 94 11.71 -6.37 6.00
C VAL A 94 10.86 -5.19 6.45
N GLU A 95 10.78 -4.95 7.75
CA GLU A 95 10.04 -3.83 8.32
C GLU A 95 10.64 -2.48 7.90
N ALA A 96 11.96 -2.31 7.96
CA ALA A 96 12.65 -1.10 7.52
C ALA A 96 12.35 -0.77 6.05
N ALA A 97 12.45 -1.75 5.14
CA ALA A 97 12.10 -1.57 3.74
C ALA A 97 10.61 -1.20 3.56
N SER A 98 9.71 -1.85 4.32
CA SER A 98 8.27 -1.56 4.28
C SER A 98 7.97 -0.14 4.77
N MET A 99 8.65 0.31 5.82
CA MET A 99 8.50 1.65 6.39
C MET A 99 9.07 2.74 5.49
N LEU A 100 10.15 2.48 4.74
CA LEU A 100 10.64 3.41 3.72
C LEU A 100 9.52 3.76 2.72
N ILE A 101 8.73 2.78 2.28
CA ILE A 101 7.57 3.04 1.42
C ILE A 101 6.45 3.74 2.21
N ALA A 102 6.14 3.24 3.40
CA ALA A 102 4.96 3.67 4.14
C ALA A 102 5.12 5.05 4.81
N SER A 103 6.34 5.42 5.21
CA SER A 103 6.60 6.63 6.00
C SER A 103 7.38 7.70 5.25
N ASP A 104 8.18 7.32 4.25
CA ASP A 104 9.03 8.30 3.55
C ASP A 104 8.52 8.57 2.12
N ILE A 105 8.07 7.55 1.37
CA ILE A 105 7.59 7.74 0.00
C ILE A 105 6.11 8.13 -0.03
N HIS A 106 5.25 7.26 0.51
CA HIS A 106 3.79 7.41 0.36
C HIS A 106 3.23 8.71 0.96
N PRO A 107 3.62 9.18 2.16
CA PRO A 107 3.05 10.39 2.74
C PRO A 107 3.30 11.64 1.91
N ILE A 108 4.47 11.76 1.30
CA ILE A 108 4.86 12.88 0.46
C ILE A 108 4.11 12.86 -0.89
N ASN A 109 3.71 11.67 -1.34
CA ASN A 109 2.98 11.44 -2.59
C ASN A 109 1.47 11.24 -2.37
N ASN A 110 0.95 11.55 -1.19
CA ASN A 110 -0.46 11.39 -0.88
C ASN A 110 -1.32 12.41 -1.62
N LEU A 111 -2.57 12.02 -1.93
CA LEU A 111 -3.58 12.89 -2.56
C LEU A 111 -3.73 14.24 -1.84
N LYS A 112 -3.70 14.24 -0.50
CA LYS A 112 -3.80 15.49 0.30
C LYS A 112 -2.63 16.44 0.04
N VAL A 113 -1.43 15.93 -0.23
CA VAL A 113 -0.25 16.76 -0.56
C VAL A 113 -0.43 17.36 -1.95
N GLY A 114 -0.81 16.55 -2.95
CA GLY A 114 -1.08 17.07 -4.29
C GLY A 114 -2.20 18.12 -4.31
N ASN A 115 -3.28 17.89 -3.55
CA ASN A 115 -4.36 18.88 -3.41
C ASN A 115 -3.88 20.16 -2.72
N HIS A 116 -3.00 20.07 -1.72
CA HIS A 116 -2.45 21.23 -1.04
C HIS A 116 -1.48 22.02 -1.93
N LEU A 117 -0.63 21.35 -2.70
CA LEU A 117 0.23 22.00 -3.71
C LEU A 117 -0.61 22.75 -4.74
N LYS A 118 -1.70 22.14 -5.22
CA LYS A 118 -2.66 22.82 -6.12
C LYS A 118 -3.30 24.06 -5.46
N TYR A 119 -3.68 23.96 -4.19
CA TYR A 119 -4.20 25.08 -3.42
C TYR A 119 -3.17 26.21 -3.29
N MET A 120 -1.89 25.87 -3.15
CA MET A 120 -0.78 26.85 -3.13
C MET A 120 -0.49 27.48 -4.49
N GLY A 121 -1.17 27.08 -5.57
CA GLY A 121 -1.05 27.64 -6.89
C GLY A 121 -0.16 26.86 -7.88
N HIS A 122 0.36 25.68 -7.48
CA HIS A 122 1.14 24.83 -8.38
C HIS A 122 0.23 24.19 -9.45
N ASN A 123 0.71 24.17 -10.67
CA ASN A 123 0.02 23.52 -11.79
C ASN A 123 0.22 21.99 -11.77
N GLN A 124 -0.47 21.28 -12.66
CA GLN A 124 -0.42 19.82 -12.71
C GLN A 124 0.96 19.26 -13.07
N ASP A 125 1.73 19.96 -13.90
CA ASP A 125 3.07 19.51 -14.30
C ASP A 125 4.06 19.61 -13.13
N GLU A 126 4.00 20.70 -12.36
CA GLU A 126 4.81 20.87 -11.15
C GLU A 126 4.47 19.81 -10.08
N ILE A 127 3.17 19.48 -9.93
CA ILE A 127 2.73 18.41 -9.03
C ILE A 127 3.26 17.06 -9.53
N THR A 128 3.23 16.82 -10.84
CA THR A 128 3.76 15.58 -11.43
C THR A 128 5.27 15.46 -11.23
N ILE A 129 6.02 16.56 -11.40
CA ILE A 129 7.46 16.62 -11.10
C ILE A 129 7.72 16.29 -9.63
N TRP A 130 6.96 16.89 -8.70
CA TRP A 130 7.05 16.57 -7.27
C TRP A 130 6.84 15.08 -7.00
N MET A 131 5.74 14.50 -7.49
CA MET A 131 5.42 13.10 -7.29
C MET A 131 6.52 12.18 -7.81
N ASN A 132 7.00 12.43 -9.03
CA ASN A 132 8.03 11.61 -9.67
C ASN A 132 9.39 11.72 -9.00
N TYR A 133 9.77 12.91 -8.55
CA TYR A 133 11.03 13.11 -7.84
C TYR A 133 11.10 12.23 -6.58
N TRP A 134 10.10 12.34 -5.70
CA TRP A 134 10.11 11.61 -4.43
C TRP A 134 9.92 10.11 -4.60
N MET A 135 9.10 9.67 -5.56
CA MET A 135 8.98 8.24 -5.87
C MET A 135 10.28 7.66 -6.42
N SER A 136 10.93 8.35 -7.36
CA SER A 136 12.20 7.89 -7.93
C SER A 136 13.29 7.78 -6.85
N GLN A 137 13.47 8.80 -6.01
CA GLN A 137 14.47 8.78 -4.94
C GLN A 137 14.20 7.62 -3.96
N GLY A 138 12.97 7.48 -3.49
CA GLY A 138 12.61 6.45 -2.53
C GLY A 138 12.70 5.04 -3.11
N LEU A 139 12.28 4.82 -4.36
CA LEU A 139 12.38 3.51 -5.02
C LEU A 139 13.83 3.10 -5.30
N LYS A 140 14.72 4.05 -5.63
CA LYS A 140 16.16 3.78 -5.73
C LYS A 140 16.72 3.31 -4.39
N ALA A 141 16.41 4.01 -3.30
CA ALA A 141 16.82 3.60 -1.96
C ALA A 141 16.25 2.23 -1.58
N PHE A 142 14.98 1.98 -1.86
CA PHE A 142 14.33 0.69 -1.62
C PHE A 142 15.00 -0.45 -2.38
N ASN A 143 15.39 -0.21 -3.64
CA ASN A 143 16.09 -1.20 -4.47
C ASN A 143 17.42 -1.67 -3.86
N GLU A 144 18.11 -0.81 -3.09
CA GLU A 144 19.34 -1.18 -2.39
C GLU A 144 19.10 -1.96 -1.09
N LEU A 145 17.90 -1.90 -0.53
CA LEU A 145 17.54 -2.63 0.71
C LEU A 145 17.09 -4.07 0.44
N VAL A 146 16.60 -4.34 -0.76
CA VAL A 146 16.02 -5.65 -1.09
C VAL A 146 17.03 -6.58 -1.75
N SER A 147 16.79 -7.89 -1.66
CA SER A 147 17.64 -8.91 -2.29
C SER A 147 17.66 -8.75 -3.80
N LYS A 148 18.81 -8.98 -4.40
CA LYS A 148 18.96 -9.12 -5.85
C LYS A 148 18.72 -10.58 -6.30
N ASP A 149 18.67 -11.50 -5.35
CA ASP A 149 18.45 -12.93 -5.56
C ASP A 149 17.06 -13.34 -5.12
N GLY A 150 16.43 -14.23 -5.89
CA GLY A 150 15.09 -14.72 -5.59
C GLY A 150 13.97 -13.98 -6.33
N PRO A 151 12.73 -14.48 -6.15
CA PRO A 151 11.55 -13.91 -6.81
C PRO A 151 10.92 -12.71 -6.08
N PHE A 152 11.19 -12.52 -4.79
CA PHE A 152 10.54 -11.50 -3.94
C PHE A 152 11.58 -10.64 -3.19
N CYS A 153 11.14 -9.60 -2.53
CA CYS A 153 12.00 -8.59 -1.88
C CYS A 153 13.06 -9.20 -0.95
N PHE A 154 12.75 -10.28 -0.23
CA PHE A 154 13.66 -10.92 0.73
C PHE A 154 13.77 -12.44 0.53
N GLY A 155 13.92 -12.89 -0.71
CA GLY A 155 14.16 -14.28 -1.04
C GLY A 155 12.97 -15.00 -1.69
N SER A 156 12.62 -16.21 -1.21
CA SER A 156 11.65 -17.09 -1.88
C SER A 156 10.21 -16.95 -1.38
N ALA A 157 9.96 -16.23 -0.28
CA ALA A 157 8.64 -16.04 0.30
C ALA A 157 8.22 -14.57 0.21
N ILE A 158 6.90 -14.35 0.03
CA ILE A 158 6.30 -13.02 0.13
C ILE A 158 6.48 -12.48 1.55
N THR A 159 6.87 -11.22 1.63
CA THR A 159 7.03 -10.48 2.89
C THR A 159 6.18 -9.20 2.91
N LEU A 160 6.18 -8.50 4.03
CA LEU A 160 5.55 -7.19 4.16
C LEU A 160 6.11 -6.17 3.16
N ALA A 161 7.40 -6.31 2.79
CA ALA A 161 8.04 -5.43 1.81
C ALA A 161 7.40 -5.57 0.42
N ASP A 162 7.06 -6.79 -0.02
CA ASP A 162 6.36 -7.02 -1.30
C ASP A 162 4.95 -6.44 -1.28
N VAL A 163 4.26 -6.60 -0.16
CA VAL A 163 2.91 -6.04 0.07
C VAL A 163 2.92 -4.50 0.01
N CYS A 164 4.01 -3.87 0.40
CA CYS A 164 4.18 -2.41 0.29
C CYS A 164 4.68 -1.98 -1.10
N LEU A 165 5.60 -2.74 -1.70
CA LEU A 165 6.24 -2.40 -2.98
C LEU A 165 5.24 -2.35 -4.13
N VAL A 166 4.44 -3.41 -4.33
CA VAL A 166 3.54 -3.52 -5.49
C VAL A 166 2.55 -2.35 -5.57
N PRO A 167 1.85 -1.94 -4.50
CA PRO A 167 1.02 -0.74 -4.54
C PRO A 167 1.80 0.55 -4.82
N GLN A 168 3.07 0.64 -4.38
CA GLN A 168 3.90 1.81 -4.65
C GLN A 168 4.33 1.86 -6.12
N LEU A 169 4.69 0.74 -6.73
CA LEU A 169 4.99 0.66 -8.16
C LEU A 169 3.75 0.93 -9.00
N TYR A 170 2.58 0.43 -8.60
CA TYR A 170 1.31 0.82 -9.23
C TYR A 170 1.13 2.35 -9.27
N ASN A 171 1.46 3.02 -8.18
CA ASN A 171 1.41 4.49 -8.15
C ASN A 171 2.47 5.13 -9.05
N ALA A 172 3.70 4.58 -9.07
CA ALA A 172 4.78 5.05 -9.92
C ALA A 172 4.42 4.93 -11.43
N HIS A 173 3.88 3.79 -11.85
CA HIS A 173 3.39 3.60 -13.22
C HIS A 173 2.31 4.63 -13.60
N ARG A 174 1.38 4.87 -12.69
CA ARG A 174 0.28 5.82 -12.92
C ARG A 174 0.75 7.26 -13.08
N TRP A 175 1.82 7.66 -12.37
CA TRP A 175 2.41 8.99 -12.46
C TRP A 175 3.47 9.12 -13.55
N GLY A 176 3.78 8.03 -14.27
CA GLY A 176 4.82 8.02 -15.30
C GLY A 176 6.22 8.22 -14.72
N THR A 177 6.48 7.69 -13.51
CA THR A 177 7.82 7.75 -12.88
C THR A 177 8.80 6.94 -13.71
N ASP A 178 9.98 7.53 -13.99
CA ASP A 178 11.08 6.80 -14.62
C ASP A 178 11.61 5.72 -13.66
N LEU A 179 11.50 4.46 -14.08
CA LEU A 179 11.93 3.27 -13.36
C LEU A 179 13.20 2.64 -13.97
N THR A 180 13.90 3.35 -14.83
CA THR A 180 15.18 2.90 -15.40
C THR A 180 16.19 2.62 -14.29
N GLY A 181 16.88 1.47 -14.37
CA GLY A 181 17.81 1.01 -13.34
C GLY A 181 17.13 0.31 -12.15
N LEU A 182 15.80 0.11 -12.19
CA LEU A 182 15.04 -0.58 -11.16
C LEU A 182 14.47 -1.94 -11.65
N GLU A 183 15.16 -2.59 -12.59
CA GLU A 183 14.72 -3.84 -13.22
C GLU A 183 14.46 -4.96 -12.19
N ASN A 184 15.22 -4.95 -11.06
CA ASN A 184 14.99 -5.88 -9.97
C ASN A 184 13.61 -5.68 -9.32
N LEU A 185 13.19 -4.44 -9.08
CA LEU A 185 11.87 -4.15 -8.53
C LEU A 185 10.75 -4.53 -9.50
N LEU A 186 10.94 -4.27 -10.80
CA LEU A 186 9.98 -4.67 -11.85
C LEU A 186 9.84 -6.19 -11.97
N LYS A 187 10.95 -6.93 -11.80
CA LYS A 187 10.93 -8.40 -11.73
C LYS A 187 10.14 -8.89 -10.52
N ILE A 188 10.36 -8.29 -9.34
CA ILE A 188 9.64 -8.62 -8.11
C ILE A 188 8.15 -8.33 -8.29
N GLU A 189 7.80 -7.15 -8.83
CA GLU A 189 6.42 -6.77 -9.12
C GLU A 189 5.73 -7.81 -10.01
N LYS A 190 6.35 -8.18 -11.12
CA LYS A 190 5.83 -9.20 -12.03
C LYS A 190 5.55 -10.51 -11.31
N ASN A 191 6.51 -11.01 -10.51
CA ASN A 191 6.34 -12.25 -9.76
C ASN A 191 5.18 -12.17 -8.75
N CYS A 192 5.02 -11.03 -8.09
CA CYS A 192 3.89 -10.78 -7.20
C CYS A 192 2.55 -10.77 -7.96
N LEU A 193 2.49 -10.08 -9.11
CA LEU A 193 1.28 -9.96 -9.91
C LEU A 193 0.84 -11.28 -10.56
N ASP A 194 1.73 -12.27 -10.70
CA ASP A 194 1.39 -13.64 -11.12
C ASP A 194 0.59 -14.40 -10.03
N LEU A 195 0.57 -13.92 -8.79
CA LEU A 195 -0.16 -14.55 -7.70
C LEU A 195 -1.62 -14.09 -7.65
N LYS A 196 -2.55 -15.06 -7.52
CA LYS A 196 -4.00 -14.78 -7.44
C LYS A 196 -4.38 -13.78 -6.34
N ALA A 197 -3.64 -13.75 -5.22
CA ALA A 197 -3.90 -12.82 -4.12
C ALA A 197 -3.70 -11.36 -4.54
N PHE A 198 -2.62 -11.08 -5.28
CA PHE A 198 -2.34 -9.73 -5.79
C PHE A 198 -3.31 -9.33 -6.90
N GLN A 199 -3.64 -10.26 -7.80
CA GLN A 199 -4.61 -10.02 -8.88
C GLN A 199 -5.99 -9.65 -8.33
N LYS A 200 -6.51 -10.42 -7.36
CA LYS A 200 -7.82 -10.15 -6.72
C LYS A 200 -7.83 -8.85 -5.90
N ALA A 201 -6.67 -8.48 -5.36
CA ALA A 201 -6.53 -7.26 -4.56
C ALA A 201 -6.27 -6.00 -5.41
N SER A 202 -5.93 -6.16 -6.71
CA SER A 202 -5.58 -5.04 -7.59
C SER A 202 -6.68 -3.99 -7.66
N PRO A 203 -6.33 -2.73 -7.91
CA PRO A 203 -7.32 -1.67 -8.12
C PRO A 203 -8.35 -2.01 -9.18
N GLU A 204 -7.92 -2.59 -10.29
CA GLU A 204 -8.75 -2.94 -11.44
C GLU A 204 -9.77 -4.04 -11.15
N ALA A 205 -9.53 -4.87 -10.13
CA ALA A 205 -10.43 -5.94 -9.70
C ALA A 205 -11.51 -5.48 -8.69
N GLN A 206 -11.47 -4.21 -8.25
CA GLN A 206 -12.42 -3.72 -7.23
C GLN A 206 -13.74 -3.28 -7.88
N LEU A 207 -14.85 -3.54 -7.16
CA LEU A 207 -16.21 -3.23 -7.63
C LEU A 207 -16.52 -1.72 -7.69
N ASP A 208 -15.80 -0.91 -6.90
CA ASP A 208 -15.93 0.55 -6.85
C ASP A 208 -15.04 1.29 -7.87
N LYS A 209 -14.45 0.56 -8.82
CA LYS A 209 -13.71 1.12 -9.95
C LYS A 209 -14.68 1.70 -10.97
N ASN A 210 -15.14 2.93 -10.84
CA ASN A 210 -15.91 3.68 -11.82
C ASN A 210 -15.45 5.15 -11.88
#